data_fe8aab5c71bb7e19a801d7e55f160d68
#
_entry.id   fe8aab5c71bb7e19a801d7e55f160d68
#
_cell.length_a   1.000
_cell.length_b   1.000
_cell.length_c   1.000
_cell.angle_alpha   90.00
_cell.angle_beta   90.00
_cell.angle_gamma   90.00
#
_symmetry.space_group_name_H-M   'P 1'
#
loop_
_entity.id
_entity.type
_entity.pdbx_description
1 polymer ?
#
loop_
_entity_poly.entity_id
_entity_poly.type
_entity_poly.pdbx_seq_one_letter_code
_entity_poly.pdbx_strand_id
1 'polypeptide(L)'
;GPAQISRESGKRRIYVSFNVSGRDVASVVKEAQEKLNTKVKLPAGYYFTYGGTFENLQKASARLMIVLPLALLLIFFMLYLTFRSVKDDTLIFTAIPMSAIGGVFALLMRGMPFSISAGVGFIALFGVAVLNGIVLISTFNQLKKDGMDDVLQRVWEGTKIRLRPVLMTA
;
A
#
# COMPACT_ATOMS: atom_id res chain seq x y z
N GLY A 1 -35.96 2.84 30.82
CA GLY A 1 -35.89 2.05 29.59
C GLY A 1 -35.17 2.80 28.50
N PRO A 2 -34.72 2.14 27.39
CA PRO A 2 -34.02 2.82 26.31
C PRO A 2 -34.93 3.83 25.64
N ALA A 3 -34.45 5.08 25.52
CA ALA A 3 -35.20 6.20 24.94
C ALA A 3 -35.49 6.01 23.42
N GLN A 4 -34.75 5.14 22.75
CA GLN A 4 -34.90 4.89 21.33
C GLN A 4 -34.65 3.39 21.01
N ILE A 5 -35.57 2.78 20.25
CA ILE A 5 -35.42 1.42 19.74
C ILE A 5 -34.96 1.47 18.29
N SER A 6 -33.68 1.19 18.05
CA SER A 6 -33.13 1.11 16.70
C SER A 6 -33.34 -0.27 16.08
N ARG A 7 -33.64 -0.32 14.78
CA ARG A 7 -33.79 -1.55 14.01
C ARG A 7 -32.94 -1.49 12.74
N GLU A 8 -32.32 -2.62 12.39
CA GLU A 8 -31.61 -2.82 11.12
C GLU A 8 -32.05 -4.15 10.54
N SER A 9 -32.42 -4.14 9.27
CA SER A 9 -32.92 -5.33 8.57
C SER A 9 -34.02 -6.07 9.36
N GLY A 10 -34.94 -5.32 10.00
CA GLY A 10 -36.05 -5.85 10.81
C GLY A 10 -35.68 -6.34 12.22
N LYS A 11 -34.39 -6.39 12.58
CA LYS A 11 -33.92 -6.82 13.91
C LYS A 11 -33.63 -5.62 14.81
N ARG A 12 -33.90 -5.79 16.12
CA ARG A 12 -33.54 -4.78 17.12
C ARG A 12 -32.03 -4.75 17.30
N ARG A 13 -31.48 -3.56 17.49
CA ARG A 13 -30.04 -3.38 17.76
C ARG A 13 -29.80 -2.33 18.85
N ILE A 14 -28.70 -2.50 19.55
CA ILE A 14 -28.16 -1.54 20.51
C ILE A 14 -26.78 -1.13 20.01
N TYR A 15 -26.52 0.15 20.00
CA TYR A 15 -25.20 0.68 19.65
C TYR A 15 -24.38 0.94 20.90
N VAL A 16 -23.14 0.47 20.88
CA VAL A 16 -22.10 0.91 21.80
C VAL A 16 -21.04 1.60 20.98
N SER A 17 -21.02 2.93 21.04
CA SER A 17 -20.06 3.75 20.28
C SER A 17 -18.92 4.17 21.19
N PHE A 18 -17.71 4.10 20.68
CA PHE A 18 -16.51 4.60 21.35
C PHE A 18 -15.52 5.14 20.31
N ASN A 19 -14.73 6.12 20.72
CA ASN A 19 -13.64 6.66 19.92
C ASN A 19 -12.32 6.10 20.41
N VAL A 20 -11.43 5.77 19.47
CA VAL A 20 -10.08 5.31 19.77
C VAL A 20 -9.12 6.48 19.71
N SER A 21 -8.32 6.67 20.76
CA SER A 21 -7.26 7.67 20.82
C SER A 21 -5.95 7.02 21.25
N GLY A 22 -4.84 7.39 20.61
CA GLY A 22 -3.49 6.92 20.97
C GLY A 22 -3.15 5.49 20.51
N ARG A 23 -4.10 4.76 19.89
CA ARG A 23 -3.88 3.39 19.36
C ARG A 23 -4.53 3.22 17.99
N ASP A 24 -4.12 2.20 17.27
CA ASP A 24 -4.74 1.80 16.02
C ASP A 24 -6.15 1.21 16.23
N VAL A 25 -7.11 1.66 15.39
CA VAL A 25 -8.52 1.24 15.48
C VAL A 25 -8.66 -0.27 15.28
N ALA A 26 -7.93 -0.85 14.31
CA ALA A 26 -8.03 -2.28 14.01
C ALA A 26 -7.56 -3.14 15.18
N SER A 27 -6.47 -2.75 15.86
CA SER A 27 -5.93 -3.45 17.03
C SER A 27 -6.87 -3.41 18.23
N VAL A 28 -7.50 -2.25 18.47
CA VAL A 28 -8.48 -2.09 19.58
C VAL A 28 -9.74 -2.91 19.33
N VAL A 29 -10.26 -2.90 18.11
CA VAL A 29 -11.46 -3.67 17.76
C VAL A 29 -11.17 -5.16 17.85
N LYS A 30 -10.01 -5.64 17.40
CA LYS A 30 -9.60 -7.05 17.52
C LYS A 30 -9.53 -7.48 19.00
N GLU A 31 -8.91 -6.68 19.85
CA GLU A 31 -8.86 -6.93 21.29
C GLU A 31 -10.27 -6.95 21.91
N ALA A 32 -11.15 -6.02 21.50
CA ALA A 32 -12.55 -6.00 21.93
C ALA A 32 -13.30 -7.24 21.49
N GLN A 33 -13.11 -7.72 20.25
CA GLN A 33 -13.70 -8.95 19.72
C GLN A 33 -13.29 -10.17 20.56
N GLU A 34 -12.00 -10.32 20.86
CA GLU A 34 -11.48 -11.42 21.67
C GLU A 34 -12.07 -11.40 23.09
N LYS A 35 -12.12 -10.23 23.72
CA LYS A 35 -12.67 -10.06 25.07
C LYS A 35 -14.18 -10.30 25.12
N LEU A 36 -14.91 -9.80 24.14
CA LEU A 36 -16.38 -9.98 24.09
C LEU A 36 -16.74 -11.43 23.81
N ASN A 37 -16.07 -12.10 22.89
CA ASN A 37 -16.32 -13.51 22.60
C ASN A 37 -15.98 -14.44 23.78
N THR A 38 -15.01 -14.05 24.61
CA THR A 38 -14.59 -14.86 25.77
C THR A 38 -15.45 -14.60 27.00
N LYS A 39 -15.81 -13.32 27.26
CA LYS A 39 -16.44 -12.91 28.53
C LYS A 39 -17.96 -12.79 28.45
N VAL A 40 -18.54 -12.58 27.28
CA VAL A 40 -19.97 -12.32 27.11
C VAL A 40 -20.63 -13.52 26.40
N LYS A 41 -21.44 -14.27 27.13
CA LYS A 41 -22.29 -15.31 26.56
C LYS A 41 -23.58 -14.67 26.07
N LEU A 42 -23.77 -14.60 24.77
CA LEU A 42 -25.00 -14.09 24.19
C LEU A 42 -26.13 -15.15 24.22
N PRO A 43 -27.37 -14.73 24.50
CA PRO A 43 -28.53 -15.58 24.31
C PRO A 43 -28.72 -16.00 22.86
N ALA A 44 -29.44 -17.07 22.61
CA ALA A 44 -29.74 -17.56 21.27
C ALA A 44 -30.42 -16.46 20.43
N GLY A 45 -29.89 -16.20 19.23
CA GLY A 45 -30.42 -15.17 18.32
C GLY A 45 -29.74 -13.79 18.41
N TYR A 46 -28.83 -13.61 19.37
CA TYR A 46 -28.03 -12.41 19.48
C TYR A 46 -26.63 -12.59 18.86
N TYR A 47 -26.11 -11.56 18.25
CA TYR A 47 -24.75 -11.56 17.69
C TYR A 47 -24.13 -10.16 17.71
N PHE A 48 -22.81 -10.10 17.75
CA PHE A 48 -22.08 -8.84 17.65
C PHE A 48 -21.87 -8.48 16.19
N THR A 49 -22.04 -7.19 15.88
CA THR A 49 -21.67 -6.61 14.60
C THR A 49 -20.72 -5.43 14.84
N TYR A 50 -19.63 -5.40 14.12
CA TYR A 50 -18.62 -4.35 14.24
C TYR A 50 -18.72 -3.45 13.01
N GLY A 51 -19.17 -2.22 13.21
CA GLY A 51 -19.44 -1.26 12.15
C GLY A 51 -18.55 -0.01 12.23
N GLY A 52 -18.92 1.02 11.47
CA GLY A 52 -18.27 2.31 11.46
C GLY A 52 -16.90 2.30 10.76
N THR A 53 -15.93 3.02 11.34
CA THR A 53 -14.58 3.15 10.76
C THR A 53 -13.90 1.80 10.54
N PHE A 54 -14.10 0.83 11.43
CA PHE A 54 -13.52 -0.50 11.33
C PHE A 54 -14.02 -1.28 10.10
N GLU A 55 -15.32 -1.26 9.84
CA GLU A 55 -15.92 -1.89 8.66
C GLU A 55 -15.39 -1.27 7.37
N ASN A 56 -15.27 0.06 7.33
CA ASN A 56 -14.71 0.78 6.20
C ASN A 56 -13.23 0.42 6.00
N LEU A 57 -12.46 0.28 7.08
CA LEU A 57 -11.07 -0.19 7.05
C LEU A 57 -10.95 -1.58 6.44
N GLN A 58 -11.79 -2.52 6.87
CA GLN A 58 -11.78 -3.89 6.31
C GLN A 58 -12.13 -3.90 4.81
N LYS A 59 -13.18 -3.19 4.42
CA LYS A 59 -13.58 -3.08 3.01
C LYS A 59 -12.51 -2.44 2.14
N ALA A 60 -11.86 -1.38 2.63
CA ALA A 60 -10.78 -0.71 1.92
C ALA A 60 -9.54 -1.61 1.80
N SER A 61 -9.16 -2.29 2.89
CA SER A 61 -8.03 -3.23 2.88
C SER A 61 -8.25 -4.40 1.91
N ALA A 62 -9.45 -4.99 1.91
CA ALA A 62 -9.81 -6.07 1.00
C ALA A 62 -9.76 -5.62 -0.49
N ARG A 63 -10.23 -4.40 -0.77
CA ARG A 63 -10.14 -3.83 -2.13
C ARG A 63 -8.69 -3.57 -2.54
N LEU A 64 -7.85 -3.03 -1.64
CA LEU A 64 -6.43 -2.78 -1.90
C LEU A 64 -5.68 -4.08 -2.21
N MET A 65 -5.99 -5.18 -1.52
CA MET A 65 -5.37 -6.49 -1.78
C MET A 65 -5.60 -7.00 -3.21
N ILE A 66 -6.71 -6.62 -3.83
CA ILE A 66 -7.04 -7.02 -5.22
C ILE A 66 -6.50 -5.99 -6.21
N VAL A 67 -6.73 -4.70 -5.94
CA VAL A 67 -6.41 -3.62 -6.87
C VAL A 67 -4.90 -3.43 -7.02
N LEU A 68 -4.13 -3.58 -5.92
CA LEU A 68 -2.69 -3.38 -5.95
C LEU A 68 -1.96 -4.38 -6.86
N PRO A 69 -2.12 -5.71 -6.75
CA PRO A 69 -1.48 -6.65 -7.67
C PRO A 69 -1.99 -6.50 -9.11
N LEU A 70 -3.27 -6.19 -9.31
CA LEU A 70 -3.80 -5.94 -10.64
C LEU A 70 -3.15 -4.70 -11.29
N ALA A 71 -2.99 -3.62 -10.54
CA ALA A 71 -2.31 -2.41 -11.01
C ALA A 71 -0.83 -2.69 -11.34
N LEU A 72 -0.11 -3.43 -10.48
CA LEU A 72 1.27 -3.81 -10.73
C LEU A 72 1.42 -4.68 -11.99
N LEU A 73 0.50 -5.62 -12.20
CA LEU A 73 0.48 -6.46 -13.41
C LEU A 73 0.24 -5.61 -14.67
N LEU A 74 -0.70 -4.65 -14.61
CA LEU A 74 -0.97 -3.75 -15.72
C LEU A 74 0.24 -2.85 -16.01
N ILE A 75 0.91 -2.33 -14.99
CA ILE A 75 2.15 -1.55 -15.15
C ILE A 75 3.23 -2.41 -15.80
N PHE A 76 3.42 -3.64 -15.33
CA PHE A 76 4.38 -4.56 -15.94
C PHE A 76 4.10 -4.82 -17.42
N PHE A 77 2.85 -5.05 -17.76
CA PHE A 77 2.43 -5.25 -19.15
C PHE A 77 2.69 -4.02 -20.03
N MET A 78 2.38 -2.82 -19.51
CA MET A 78 2.64 -1.56 -20.21
C MET A 78 4.14 -1.30 -20.42
N LEU A 79 4.98 -1.61 -19.42
CA LEU A 79 6.44 -1.54 -19.53
C LEU A 79 6.95 -2.50 -20.61
N TYR A 80 6.45 -3.74 -20.62
CA TYR A 80 6.82 -4.73 -21.62
C TYR A 80 6.51 -4.25 -23.05
N LEU A 81 5.36 -3.63 -23.26
CA LEU A 81 5.03 -3.04 -24.56
C LEU A 81 5.97 -1.89 -24.95
N THR A 82 6.46 -1.15 -23.97
CA THR A 82 7.33 0.01 -24.18
C THR A 82 8.77 -0.38 -24.51
N PHE A 83 9.35 -1.25 -23.70
CA PHE A 83 10.78 -1.62 -23.82
C PHE A 83 11.01 -2.87 -24.66
N ARG A 84 10.02 -3.72 -24.83
CA ARG A 84 10.10 -5.02 -25.54
C ARG A 84 11.25 -5.90 -25.02
N SER A 85 11.62 -5.72 -23.74
CA SER A 85 12.73 -6.41 -23.09
C SER A 85 12.34 -6.79 -21.67
N VAL A 86 12.12 -8.07 -21.44
CA VAL A 86 11.80 -8.61 -20.10
C VAL A 86 12.89 -8.30 -19.07
N LYS A 87 14.16 -8.20 -19.52
CA LYS A 87 15.28 -7.87 -18.63
C LYS A 87 15.17 -6.45 -18.08
N ASP A 88 14.87 -5.48 -18.95
CA ASP A 88 14.75 -4.07 -18.56
C ASP A 88 13.52 -3.87 -17.67
N ASP A 89 12.40 -4.55 -17.98
CA ASP A 89 11.18 -4.53 -17.18
C ASP A 89 11.42 -5.08 -15.79
N THR A 90 12.11 -6.21 -15.68
CA THR A 90 12.44 -6.82 -14.39
C THR A 90 13.33 -5.91 -13.56
N LEU A 91 14.32 -5.24 -14.17
CA LEU A 91 15.16 -4.27 -13.49
C LEU A 91 14.37 -3.09 -12.93
N ILE A 92 13.45 -2.54 -13.71
CA ILE A 92 12.57 -1.46 -13.26
C ILE A 92 11.69 -1.96 -12.10
N PHE A 93 11.16 -3.18 -12.22
CA PHE A 93 10.28 -3.77 -11.21
C PHE A 93 10.99 -4.04 -9.88
N THR A 94 12.29 -4.30 -9.87
CA THR A 94 13.07 -4.44 -8.62
C THR A 94 13.15 -3.14 -7.82
N ALA A 95 12.89 -1.98 -8.42
CA ALA A 95 12.78 -0.72 -7.68
C ALA A 95 11.60 -0.69 -6.70
N ILE A 96 10.52 -1.43 -6.99
CA ILE A 96 9.32 -1.49 -6.13
C ILE A 96 9.65 -2.12 -4.77
N PRO A 97 10.17 -3.35 -4.65
CA PRO A 97 10.52 -3.92 -3.36
C PRO A 97 11.59 -3.12 -2.63
N MET A 98 12.55 -2.52 -3.34
CA MET A 98 13.55 -1.64 -2.71
C MET A 98 12.90 -0.40 -2.08
N SER A 99 11.96 0.24 -2.78
CA SER A 99 11.22 1.38 -2.25
C SER A 99 10.30 0.98 -1.09
N ALA A 100 9.70 -0.22 -1.13
CA ALA A 100 8.88 -0.76 -0.06
C ALA A 100 9.68 -0.92 1.25
N ILE A 101 10.91 -1.41 1.18
CA ILE A 101 11.80 -1.52 2.34
C ILE A 101 11.99 -0.14 2.99
N GLY A 102 12.28 0.89 2.19
CA GLY A 102 12.42 2.27 2.67
C GLY A 102 11.15 2.79 3.35
N GLY A 103 9.98 2.54 2.75
CA GLY A 103 8.68 2.91 3.32
C GLY A 103 8.38 2.22 4.65
N VAL A 104 8.64 0.92 4.75
CA VAL A 104 8.48 0.15 6.00
C VAL A 104 9.42 0.67 7.09
N PHE A 105 10.68 0.94 6.73
CA PHE A 105 11.65 1.50 7.67
C PHE A 105 11.21 2.85 8.21
N ALA A 106 10.68 3.73 7.36
CA ALA A 106 10.16 5.03 7.77
C ALA A 106 8.97 4.90 8.74
N LEU A 107 8.05 3.97 8.53
CA LEU A 107 6.95 3.68 9.45
C LEU A 107 7.46 3.16 10.80
N LEU A 108 8.43 2.24 10.77
CA LEU A 108 9.05 1.68 11.99
C LEU A 108 9.76 2.76 12.81
N MET A 109 10.53 3.64 12.18
CA MET A 109 11.22 4.74 12.86
C MET A 109 10.25 5.71 13.54
N ARG A 110 9.06 5.88 12.98
CA ARG A 110 8.01 6.74 13.57
C ARG A 110 7.08 6.00 14.52
N GLY A 111 7.24 4.70 14.71
CA GLY A 111 6.37 3.88 15.56
C GLY A 111 4.90 3.88 15.11
N MET A 112 4.65 4.13 13.82
CA MET A 112 3.30 4.22 13.27
C MET A 112 2.85 2.86 12.74
N PRO A 113 1.62 2.40 13.07
CA PRO A 113 1.08 1.19 12.51
C PRO A 113 0.76 1.37 11.01
N PHE A 114 0.76 0.26 10.28
CA PHE A 114 0.34 0.27 8.89
C PHE A 114 -1.15 0.60 8.80
N SER A 115 -1.47 1.77 8.29
CA SER A 115 -2.83 2.28 8.11
C SER A 115 -3.20 2.33 6.63
N ILE A 116 -4.48 2.59 6.31
CA ILE A 116 -4.93 2.82 4.93
C ILE A 116 -4.19 4.02 4.32
N SER A 117 -3.98 5.08 5.10
CA SER A 117 -3.22 6.25 4.65
C SER A 117 -1.78 5.88 4.28
N ALA A 118 -1.15 4.99 5.06
CA ALA A 118 0.16 4.44 4.72
C ALA A 118 0.09 3.63 3.42
N GLY A 119 -0.94 2.80 3.22
CA GLY A 119 -1.15 2.05 1.98
C GLY A 119 -1.24 2.95 0.73
N VAL A 120 -1.97 4.05 0.80
CA VAL A 120 -2.03 5.06 -0.28
C VAL A 120 -0.65 5.70 -0.49
N GLY A 121 0.09 6.00 0.58
CA GLY A 121 1.46 6.49 0.50
C GLY A 121 2.41 5.51 -0.20
N PHE A 122 2.28 4.21 0.06
CA PHE A 122 3.05 3.17 -0.65
C PHE A 122 2.73 3.12 -2.15
N ILE A 123 1.47 3.28 -2.55
CA ILE A 123 1.09 3.34 -3.97
C ILE A 123 1.79 4.51 -4.66
N ALA A 124 1.78 5.69 -4.04
CA ALA A 124 2.49 6.86 -4.56
C ALA A 124 4.01 6.63 -4.64
N LEU A 125 4.60 6.05 -3.59
CA LEU A 125 6.02 5.70 -3.53
C LEU A 125 6.43 4.74 -4.64
N PHE A 126 5.63 3.71 -4.91
CA PHE A 126 5.87 2.76 -6.00
C PHE A 126 5.78 3.45 -7.37
N GLY A 127 4.81 4.34 -7.55
CA GLY A 127 4.69 5.12 -8.78
C GLY A 127 5.93 5.97 -9.08
N VAL A 128 6.45 6.67 -8.09
CA VAL A 128 7.68 7.46 -8.21
C VAL A 128 8.90 6.57 -8.46
N ALA A 129 9.00 5.43 -7.75
CA ALA A 129 10.10 4.49 -7.93
C ALA A 129 10.14 3.91 -9.34
N VAL A 130 9.00 3.49 -9.87
CA VAL A 130 8.87 2.99 -11.25
C VAL A 130 9.22 4.08 -12.27
N LEU A 131 8.70 5.29 -12.08
CA LEU A 131 9.00 6.42 -12.98
C LEU A 131 10.51 6.70 -13.05
N ASN A 132 11.19 6.76 -11.91
CA ASN A 132 12.63 6.94 -11.85
C ASN A 132 13.38 5.78 -12.51
N GLY A 133 12.92 4.54 -12.32
CA GLY A 133 13.44 3.35 -12.97
C GLY A 133 13.33 3.42 -14.50
N ILE A 134 12.16 3.78 -15.03
CA ILE A 134 11.90 3.94 -16.47
C ILE A 134 12.89 4.95 -17.10
N VAL A 135 13.01 6.11 -16.46
CA VAL A 135 13.86 7.20 -16.95
C VAL A 135 15.33 6.78 -16.96
N LEU A 136 15.78 6.07 -15.92
CA LEU A 136 17.15 5.60 -15.81
C LEU A 136 17.48 4.53 -16.88
N ILE A 137 16.65 3.50 -17.00
CA ILE A 137 16.82 2.43 -17.99
C ILE A 137 16.73 2.97 -19.43
N SER A 138 15.81 3.88 -19.69
CA SER A 138 15.72 4.56 -20.99
C SER A 138 17.02 5.29 -21.34
N THR A 139 17.64 5.97 -20.36
CA THR A 139 18.92 6.63 -20.54
C THR A 139 20.04 5.64 -20.83
N PHE A 140 20.10 4.52 -20.11
CA PHE A 140 21.10 3.45 -20.35
C PHE A 140 20.93 2.85 -21.76
N ASN A 141 19.69 2.62 -22.18
CA ASN A 141 19.42 2.09 -23.53
C ASN A 141 19.77 3.10 -24.64
N GLN A 142 19.62 4.39 -24.38
CA GLN A 142 20.07 5.42 -25.32
C GLN A 142 21.59 5.48 -25.42
N LEU A 143 22.31 5.52 -24.30
CA LEU A 143 23.77 5.48 -24.30
C LEU A 143 24.34 4.21 -24.96
N LYS A 144 23.63 3.08 -24.85
CA LYS A 144 23.98 1.86 -25.59
C LYS A 144 23.85 2.05 -27.09
N LYS A 145 22.80 2.72 -27.58
CA LYS A 145 22.61 3.03 -29.00
C LYS A 145 23.64 4.01 -29.54
N ASP A 146 24.11 4.91 -28.69
CA ASP A 146 25.13 5.91 -29.00
C ASP A 146 26.56 5.31 -29.05
N GLY A 147 26.69 3.98 -28.93
CA GLY A 147 27.96 3.24 -29.08
C GLY A 147 28.74 3.00 -27.80
N MET A 148 28.14 3.24 -26.63
CA MET A 148 28.77 2.95 -25.34
C MET A 148 28.52 1.49 -24.93
N ASP A 149 29.40 0.58 -25.32
CA ASP A 149 29.24 -0.87 -25.07
C ASP A 149 29.62 -1.27 -23.65
N ASP A 150 30.52 -0.53 -23.00
CA ASP A 150 30.93 -0.82 -21.63
C ASP A 150 29.77 -0.54 -20.64
N VAL A 151 29.34 -1.60 -19.94
CA VAL A 151 28.22 -1.55 -18.99
C VAL A 151 28.54 -0.63 -17.80
N LEU A 152 29.76 -0.72 -17.26
CA LEU A 152 30.16 0.08 -16.10
C LEU A 152 30.19 1.56 -16.44
N GLN A 153 30.77 1.92 -17.57
CA GLN A 153 30.85 3.30 -18.03
C GLN A 153 29.45 3.87 -18.32
N ARG A 154 28.59 3.07 -18.94
CA ARG A 154 27.19 3.42 -19.22
C ARG A 154 26.37 3.69 -17.96
N VAL A 155 26.52 2.83 -16.94
CA VAL A 155 25.86 3.02 -15.65
C VAL A 155 26.38 4.29 -14.96
N TRP A 156 27.68 4.50 -14.98
CA TRP A 156 28.32 5.66 -14.35
C TRP A 156 27.83 6.97 -15.01
N GLU A 157 27.89 7.04 -16.33
CA GLU A 157 27.52 8.25 -17.09
C GLU A 157 26.00 8.50 -17.04
N GLY A 158 25.18 7.46 -17.23
CA GLY A 158 23.73 7.57 -17.14
C GLY A 158 23.26 8.00 -15.75
N THR A 159 23.90 7.50 -14.70
CA THR A 159 23.59 7.91 -13.33
C THR A 159 23.96 9.37 -13.08
N LYS A 160 25.12 9.84 -13.55
CA LYS A 160 25.50 11.25 -13.44
C LYS A 160 24.49 12.19 -14.11
N ILE A 161 24.05 11.83 -15.33
CA ILE A 161 23.09 12.65 -16.09
C ILE A 161 21.75 12.74 -15.32
N ARG A 162 21.33 11.67 -14.65
CA ARG A 162 20.03 11.58 -13.99
C ARG A 162 20.02 11.91 -12.50
N LEU A 163 21.19 11.97 -11.86
CA LEU A 163 21.29 12.23 -10.43
C LEU A 163 20.60 13.55 -10.04
N ARG A 164 20.87 14.61 -10.79
CA ARG A 164 20.32 15.94 -10.51
C ARG A 164 18.80 16.00 -10.66
N PRO A 165 18.18 15.55 -11.77
CA PRO A 165 16.72 15.48 -11.90
C PRO A 165 16.05 14.61 -10.82
N VAL A 166 16.63 13.44 -10.50
CA VAL A 166 16.07 12.54 -9.49
C VAL A 166 16.09 13.17 -8.10
N LEU A 167 17.19 13.82 -7.71
CA LEU A 167 17.27 14.53 -6.42
C LEU A 167 16.32 15.73 -6.33
N MET A 168 15.96 16.34 -7.46
CA MET A 168 15.00 17.45 -7.48
C MET A 168 13.54 16.97 -7.42
N THR A 169 13.26 15.72 -7.77
CA THR A 169 11.91 15.15 -7.79
C THR A 169 11.61 14.28 -6.56
N ALA A 170 12.60 13.97 -5.75
CA ALA A 170 12.48 13.24 -4.49
C ALA A 170 12.24 14.19 -3.31
#